data_d912f53a91d92d725b3cfb65201c063b
#
_entry.id   d912f53a91d92d725b3cfb65201c063b
#
_cell.length_a   1.000
_cell.length_b   1.000
_cell.length_c   1.000
_cell.angle_alpha   90.00
_cell.angle_beta   90.00
_cell.angle_gamma   90.00
#
_symmetry.space_group_name_H-M   'P 1'
#
loop_
_entity.id
_entity.type
_entity.pdbx_description
1 polymer ?
#
loop_
_entity_poly.entity_id
_entity_poly.type
_entity_poly.pdbx_seq_one_letter_code
_entity_poly.pdbx_strand_id
1 'polypeptide(L)'
;MAQDEGELIRLALEQFPDGVVVADAHDHVVTLNAQVRLIRGSRSDAGIAFPLLFGSSVSEDVEQGLGVLRTGTATEFLFVEGDLSTGKVYEHRCVPVKTMGGAYAGTAVTSHDVTDRQLQDARQEARVSGLQQQVAALQDALPERFVDGMITLVDALEARDRYTRGHSTRVAFLAGKIARRVLGHAADVAEIELAARLHDIGKVAVPDRLLDKPSSLTPEEITIMDTHPLVGESILRPIAQLRNVAAIIRNHHERWDGAGYPDGLSGEHIPVGSRILALADTFDAMTSQRPYRHSLPAAAAREEIAGHLGTQFDPTIGQTFLDMISAGEILSEDQAHSEGG
;
A
#
# COMPACT_ATOMS: atom_id res chain seq x y z
N MET A 1 26.87 54.69 -43.52
CA MET A 1 26.82 54.38 -42.09
C MET A 1 25.52 53.63 -41.68
N ALA A 2 24.30 54.12 -41.90
CA ALA A 2 23.07 53.38 -41.49
C ALA A 2 22.82 52.06 -42.27
N GLN A 3 23.29 51.98 -43.54
CA GLN A 3 23.19 50.72 -44.32
C GLN A 3 24.18 49.67 -43.82
N ASP A 4 25.38 50.07 -43.34
CA ASP A 4 26.39 49.18 -42.77
C ASP A 4 25.96 48.58 -41.41
N GLU A 5 25.29 49.36 -40.56
CA GLU A 5 24.80 48.90 -39.24
C GLU A 5 23.70 47.87 -39.37
N GLY A 6 22.75 48.03 -40.29
CA GLY A 6 21.71 47.07 -40.56
C GLY A 6 22.19 45.74 -41.09
N GLU A 7 23.25 45.75 -41.92
CA GLU A 7 23.89 44.56 -42.47
C GLU A 7 24.68 43.80 -41.39
N LEU A 8 25.35 44.54 -40.50
CA LEU A 8 26.08 43.96 -39.38
C LEU A 8 25.17 43.25 -38.39
N ILE A 9 24.01 43.87 -38.04
CA ILE A 9 22.98 43.27 -37.19
C ILE A 9 22.44 41.98 -37.82
N ARG A 10 22.15 42.02 -39.12
CA ARG A 10 21.67 40.84 -39.84
C ARG A 10 22.68 39.70 -39.83
N LEU A 11 23.97 40.01 -40.10
CA LEU A 11 25.04 39.04 -40.03
C LEU A 11 25.22 38.47 -38.62
N ALA A 12 25.06 39.26 -37.57
CA ALA A 12 25.10 38.80 -36.19
C ALA A 12 23.96 37.84 -35.88
N LEU A 13 22.73 38.14 -36.31
CA LEU A 13 21.57 37.26 -36.13
C LEU A 13 21.75 35.90 -36.83
N GLU A 14 22.38 35.89 -38.02
CA GLU A 14 22.65 34.65 -38.77
C GLU A 14 23.64 33.70 -38.05
N GLN A 15 24.46 34.23 -37.14
CA GLN A 15 25.43 33.44 -36.36
C GLN A 15 24.84 32.84 -35.08
N PHE A 16 23.61 33.18 -34.70
CA PHE A 16 22.98 32.63 -33.51
C PHE A 16 22.69 31.15 -33.70
N PRO A 17 23.03 30.29 -32.70
CA PRO A 17 22.74 28.85 -32.76
C PRO A 17 21.26 28.53 -32.68
N ASP A 18 20.48 29.38 -32.04
CA ASP A 18 19.04 29.27 -31.92
C ASP A 18 18.32 29.98 -33.07
N GLY A 19 17.06 29.57 -33.30
CA GLY A 19 16.18 30.29 -34.22
C GLY A 19 15.87 31.67 -33.65
N VAL A 20 15.99 32.73 -34.46
CA VAL A 20 15.61 34.09 -34.06
C VAL A 20 14.65 34.68 -35.08
N VAL A 21 13.52 35.20 -34.58
CA VAL A 21 12.53 35.96 -35.37
C VAL A 21 12.30 37.29 -34.70
N VAL A 22 12.18 38.35 -35.52
CA VAL A 22 11.73 39.68 -35.07
C VAL A 22 10.52 40.09 -35.87
N ALA A 23 9.43 40.41 -35.15
CA ALA A 23 8.19 40.95 -35.74
C ALA A 23 7.99 42.42 -35.34
N ASP A 24 7.29 43.16 -36.16
CA ASP A 24 6.91 44.56 -35.89
C ASP A 24 5.70 44.67 -34.92
N ALA A 25 5.27 45.92 -34.67
CA ALA A 25 4.13 46.20 -33.80
C ALA A 25 2.76 45.65 -34.30
N HIS A 26 2.72 45.24 -35.55
CA HIS A 26 1.52 44.66 -36.21
C HIS A 26 1.66 43.15 -36.38
N ASP A 27 2.68 42.52 -35.71
CA ASP A 27 3.03 41.10 -35.80
C ASP A 27 3.38 40.62 -37.20
N HIS A 28 3.93 41.48 -38.03
CA HIS A 28 4.52 41.05 -39.29
C HIS A 28 6.03 40.74 -39.09
N VAL A 29 6.48 39.62 -39.59
CA VAL A 29 7.90 39.25 -39.54
C VAL A 29 8.74 40.23 -40.31
N VAL A 30 9.68 40.85 -39.59
CA VAL A 30 10.62 41.81 -40.16
C VAL A 30 11.93 41.09 -40.59
N THR A 31 12.38 40.17 -39.71
CA THR A 31 13.61 39.40 -39.99
C THR A 31 13.58 38.08 -39.26
N LEU A 32 14.27 37.10 -39.83
CA LEU A 32 14.51 35.80 -39.21
C LEU A 32 15.90 35.29 -39.67
N ASN A 33 16.53 34.44 -38.84
CA ASN A 33 17.83 33.90 -39.13
C ASN A 33 17.78 32.53 -39.86
N ALA A 34 18.94 32.01 -40.25
CA ALA A 34 19.07 30.75 -40.95
C ALA A 34 18.47 29.56 -40.18
N GLN A 35 18.57 29.55 -38.85
CA GLN A 35 18.02 28.47 -38.02
C GLN A 35 16.51 28.38 -38.12
N VAL A 36 15.79 29.51 -38.08
CA VAL A 36 14.34 29.53 -38.29
C VAL A 36 13.99 28.98 -39.67
N ARG A 37 14.74 29.34 -40.71
CA ARG A 37 14.50 28.81 -42.06
C ARG A 37 14.74 27.30 -42.14
N LEU A 38 15.71 26.77 -41.40
CA LEU A 38 15.92 25.32 -41.30
C LEU A 38 14.76 24.62 -40.56
N ILE A 39 14.30 25.22 -39.47
CA ILE A 39 13.21 24.69 -38.67
C ILE A 39 11.89 24.68 -39.48
N ARG A 40 11.61 25.74 -40.23
CA ARG A 40 10.32 25.95 -40.92
C ARG A 40 10.35 25.59 -42.42
N GLY A 41 11.49 25.25 -42.98
CA GLY A 41 11.62 24.91 -44.41
C GLY A 41 11.34 26.06 -45.38
N SER A 42 11.25 27.31 -44.89
CA SER A 42 10.91 28.48 -45.68
C SER A 42 12.16 29.23 -46.17
N ARG A 43 12.08 29.78 -47.38
CA ARG A 43 13.15 30.57 -47.98
C ARG A 43 13.03 32.08 -47.78
N SER A 44 11.83 32.62 -47.50
CA SER A 44 11.60 34.03 -47.23
C SER A 44 10.24 34.25 -46.61
N ASP A 45 10.22 34.55 -45.31
CA ASP A 45 9.01 34.72 -44.54
C ASP A 45 8.82 36.17 -44.03
N ALA A 46 9.62 37.13 -44.56
CA ALA A 46 9.47 38.56 -44.27
C ALA A 46 8.10 39.06 -44.77
N GLY A 47 7.35 39.71 -43.89
CA GLY A 47 6.01 40.22 -44.18
C GLY A 47 4.86 39.25 -43.90
N ILE A 48 5.13 38.02 -43.48
CA ILE A 48 4.12 37.06 -43.02
C ILE A 48 3.68 37.47 -41.61
N ALA A 49 2.38 37.24 -41.28
CA ALA A 49 1.93 37.41 -39.92
C ALA A 49 2.62 36.39 -38.99
N PHE A 50 3.21 36.87 -37.89
CA PHE A 50 4.04 36.09 -36.97
C PHE A 50 3.35 34.81 -36.46
N PRO A 51 2.04 34.83 -36.04
CA PRO A 51 1.37 33.61 -35.61
C PRO A 51 1.33 32.50 -36.65
N LEU A 52 1.37 32.83 -37.95
CA LEU A 52 1.36 31.87 -39.04
C LEU A 52 2.68 31.14 -39.25
N LEU A 53 3.75 31.60 -38.59
CA LEU A 53 5.00 30.84 -38.56
C LEU A 53 4.93 29.56 -37.76
N PHE A 54 3.95 29.45 -36.85
CA PHE A 54 3.79 28.33 -35.96
C PHE A 54 2.63 27.45 -36.40
N GLY A 55 2.64 26.19 -35.98
CA GLY A 55 1.58 25.25 -36.31
C GLY A 55 0.23 25.67 -35.70
N SER A 56 -0.86 25.24 -36.33
CA SER A 56 -2.23 25.58 -35.90
C SER A 56 -2.55 25.15 -34.45
N SER A 57 -1.81 24.17 -33.91
CA SER A 57 -1.96 23.69 -32.53
C SER A 57 -1.52 24.70 -31.47
N VAL A 58 -0.69 25.68 -31.80
CA VAL A 58 -0.16 26.67 -30.86
C VAL A 58 -0.48 28.12 -31.27
N SER A 59 -1.14 28.33 -32.41
CA SER A 59 -1.40 29.69 -32.93
C SER A 59 -2.28 30.52 -31.99
N GLU A 60 -3.24 29.92 -31.32
CA GLU A 60 -4.14 30.62 -30.38
C GLU A 60 -3.37 31.08 -29.14
N ASP A 61 -2.51 30.18 -28.59
CA ASP A 61 -1.64 30.49 -27.45
C ASP A 61 -0.65 31.60 -27.78
N VAL A 62 -0.11 31.60 -29.02
CA VAL A 62 0.78 32.65 -29.52
C VAL A 62 0.07 33.98 -29.61
N GLU A 63 -1.13 34.04 -30.18
CA GLU A 63 -1.93 35.28 -30.27
C GLU A 63 -2.25 35.85 -28.88
N GLN A 64 -2.64 35.02 -27.94
CA GLN A 64 -2.88 35.41 -26.56
C GLN A 64 -1.59 35.92 -25.88
N GLY A 65 -0.47 35.21 -26.06
CA GLY A 65 0.83 35.60 -25.55
C GLY A 65 1.29 36.96 -26.10
N LEU A 66 1.13 37.19 -27.39
CA LEU A 66 1.43 38.50 -28.01
C LEU A 66 0.55 39.63 -27.42
N GLY A 67 -0.72 39.34 -27.12
CA GLY A 67 -1.62 40.28 -26.48
C GLY A 67 -1.10 40.76 -25.12
N VAL A 68 -0.61 39.86 -24.26
CA VAL A 68 -0.07 40.24 -22.94
C VAL A 68 1.28 40.96 -23.03
N LEU A 69 2.09 40.68 -24.05
CA LEU A 69 3.33 41.41 -24.30
C LEU A 69 3.06 42.86 -24.76
N ARG A 70 2.08 43.07 -25.67
CA ARG A 70 1.69 44.40 -26.17
C ARG A 70 1.13 45.30 -25.06
N THR A 71 0.31 44.75 -24.19
CA THR A 71 -0.25 45.49 -23.05
C THR A 71 0.73 45.78 -21.94
N GLY A 72 1.90 45.13 -21.98
CA GLY A 72 2.92 45.21 -20.94
C GLY A 72 2.57 44.44 -19.66
N THR A 73 1.54 43.60 -19.73
CA THR A 73 1.12 42.77 -18.63
C THR A 73 2.15 41.65 -18.32
N ALA A 74 2.93 41.23 -19.33
CA ALA A 74 4.03 40.28 -19.20
C ALA A 74 5.32 40.89 -19.78
N THR A 75 6.45 40.41 -19.26
CA THR A 75 7.81 40.73 -19.74
C THR A 75 8.36 39.69 -20.70
N GLU A 76 7.73 38.52 -20.72
CA GLU A 76 8.06 37.44 -21.63
C GLU A 76 6.87 36.48 -21.75
N PHE A 77 6.86 35.68 -22.79
CA PHE A 77 5.91 34.61 -23.02
C PHE A 77 6.66 33.39 -23.59
N LEU A 78 6.35 32.21 -23.07
CA LEU A 78 7.00 30.96 -23.47
C LEU A 78 5.94 29.99 -24.00
N PHE A 79 6.26 29.29 -25.08
CA PHE A 79 5.44 28.17 -25.56
C PHE A 79 6.33 27.09 -26.18
N VAL A 80 5.80 25.87 -26.26
CA VAL A 80 6.50 24.72 -26.81
C VAL A 80 5.75 24.19 -28.00
N GLU A 81 6.46 23.88 -29.07
CA GLU A 81 5.90 23.33 -30.29
C GLU A 81 6.65 22.07 -30.69
N GLY A 82 5.91 21.00 -31.02
CA GLY A 82 6.44 19.79 -31.63
C GLY A 82 6.32 19.82 -33.16
N ASP A 83 7.43 19.62 -33.84
CA ASP A 83 7.43 19.40 -35.29
C ASP A 83 7.21 17.92 -35.61
N LEU A 84 6.00 17.57 -36.02
CA LEU A 84 5.61 16.21 -36.37
C LEU A 84 6.40 15.61 -37.54
N SER A 85 6.97 16.42 -38.40
CA SER A 85 7.72 15.98 -39.59
C SER A 85 9.13 15.54 -39.24
N THR A 86 9.76 16.19 -38.27
CA THR A 86 11.14 15.94 -37.83
C THR A 86 11.21 15.22 -36.49
N GLY A 87 10.10 15.18 -35.73
CA GLY A 87 10.05 14.67 -34.36
C GLY A 87 10.78 15.55 -33.35
N LYS A 88 11.11 16.79 -33.73
CA LYS A 88 11.80 17.75 -32.89
C LYS A 88 10.82 18.57 -32.05
N VAL A 89 11.27 19.00 -30.89
CA VAL A 89 10.51 19.86 -29.97
C VAL A 89 11.30 21.14 -29.76
N TYR A 90 10.63 22.28 -29.97
CA TYR A 90 11.21 23.61 -29.82
C TYR A 90 10.52 24.38 -28.71
N GLU A 91 11.32 24.98 -27.82
CA GLU A 91 10.86 25.98 -26.88
C GLU A 91 11.03 27.37 -27.47
N HIS A 92 9.96 28.13 -27.52
CA HIS A 92 9.94 29.49 -28.07
C HIS A 92 9.75 30.50 -26.94
N ARG A 93 10.71 31.46 -26.87
CA ARG A 93 10.66 32.56 -25.91
C ARG A 93 10.42 33.88 -26.63
N CYS A 94 9.30 34.50 -26.37
CA CYS A 94 8.88 35.77 -26.91
C CYS A 94 9.14 36.89 -25.92
N VAL A 95 9.82 37.95 -26.34
CA VAL A 95 10.05 39.13 -25.52
C VAL A 95 9.66 40.40 -26.28
N PRO A 96 9.07 41.40 -25.61
CA PRO A 96 8.70 42.65 -26.28
C PRO A 96 9.92 43.47 -26.63
N VAL A 97 9.98 43.95 -27.86
CA VAL A 97 10.92 44.99 -28.31
C VAL A 97 10.30 46.34 -28.04
N LYS A 98 11.02 47.24 -27.36
CA LYS A 98 10.49 48.57 -26.98
C LYS A 98 11.36 49.66 -27.61
N THR A 99 10.71 50.78 -27.97
CA THR A 99 11.42 52.00 -28.36
C THR A 99 12.19 52.59 -27.18
N MET A 100 13.12 53.53 -27.44
CA MET A 100 13.80 54.26 -26.37
C MET A 100 12.88 54.99 -25.41
N GLY A 101 11.65 55.32 -25.85
CA GLY A 101 10.59 55.88 -25.01
C GLY A 101 9.75 54.85 -24.25
N GLY A 102 10.06 53.55 -24.34
CA GLY A 102 9.37 52.49 -23.63
C GLY A 102 8.09 51.94 -24.29
N ALA A 103 7.69 52.49 -25.46
CA ALA A 103 6.52 52.01 -26.20
C ALA A 103 6.86 50.66 -26.88
N TYR A 104 5.84 49.78 -26.96
CA TYR A 104 5.97 48.52 -27.70
C TYR A 104 6.23 48.77 -29.19
N ALA A 105 7.24 48.16 -29.72
CA ALA A 105 7.70 48.30 -31.11
C ALA A 105 7.64 46.99 -31.90
N GLY A 106 7.46 45.88 -31.18
CA GLY A 106 7.38 44.55 -31.78
C GLY A 106 7.75 43.44 -30.80
N THR A 107 7.96 42.25 -31.32
CA THR A 107 8.35 41.05 -30.55
C THR A 107 9.58 40.42 -31.13
N ALA A 108 10.56 40.07 -30.28
CA ALA A 108 11.64 39.18 -30.63
C ALA A 108 11.39 37.78 -30.04
N VAL A 109 11.65 36.76 -30.84
CA VAL A 109 11.47 35.37 -30.46
C VAL A 109 12.74 34.61 -30.64
N THR A 110 13.11 33.82 -29.66
CA THR A 110 14.16 32.81 -29.76
C THR A 110 13.55 31.42 -29.73
N SER A 111 14.04 30.52 -30.59
CA SER A 111 13.55 29.14 -30.71
C SER A 111 14.70 28.21 -30.44
N HIS A 112 14.59 27.45 -29.33
CA HIS A 112 15.61 26.51 -28.88
C HIS A 112 15.13 25.05 -29.04
N ASP A 113 15.99 24.18 -29.60
CA ASP A 113 15.71 22.74 -29.72
C ASP A 113 15.87 22.10 -28.33
N VAL A 114 14.75 21.64 -27.76
CA VAL A 114 14.71 20.99 -26.43
C VAL A 114 14.37 19.51 -26.53
N THR A 115 14.49 18.92 -27.71
CA THR A 115 14.11 17.52 -27.98
C THR A 115 14.80 16.56 -27.01
N ASP A 116 16.12 16.64 -26.87
CA ASP A 116 16.87 15.74 -26.00
C ASP A 116 16.49 15.90 -24.53
N ARG A 117 16.27 17.14 -24.08
CA ARG A 117 15.84 17.44 -22.72
C ARG A 117 14.45 16.86 -22.45
N GLN A 118 13.50 17.08 -23.33
CA GLN A 118 12.14 16.54 -23.21
C GLN A 118 12.12 15.01 -23.19
N LEU A 119 12.94 14.38 -24.04
CA LEU A 119 13.09 12.93 -24.03
C LEU A 119 13.73 12.39 -22.74
N GLN A 120 14.69 13.12 -22.18
CA GLN A 120 15.29 12.74 -20.89
C GLN A 120 14.31 12.89 -19.75
N ASP A 121 13.58 14.00 -19.70
CA ASP A 121 12.55 14.26 -18.67
C ASP A 121 11.44 13.20 -18.72
N ALA A 122 10.92 12.89 -19.91
CA ALA A 122 9.92 11.85 -20.09
C ALA A 122 10.40 10.45 -19.67
N ARG A 123 11.68 10.10 -19.99
CA ARG A 123 12.29 8.84 -19.54
C ARG A 123 12.46 8.79 -18.02
N GLN A 124 12.83 9.91 -17.42
CA GLN A 124 12.98 10.01 -15.97
C GLN A 124 11.64 9.87 -15.26
N GLU A 125 10.60 10.54 -15.74
CA GLU A 125 9.23 10.42 -15.21
C GLU A 125 8.71 8.99 -15.31
N ALA A 126 8.86 8.34 -16.46
CA ALA A 126 8.48 6.95 -16.65
C ALA A 126 9.23 6.00 -15.69
N ARG A 127 10.53 6.26 -15.47
CA ARG A 127 11.35 5.48 -14.51
C ARG A 127 10.89 5.68 -13.07
N VAL A 128 10.61 6.91 -12.67
CA VAL A 128 10.10 7.22 -11.31
C VAL A 128 8.75 6.54 -11.09
N SER A 129 7.82 6.66 -12.04
CA SER A 129 6.52 6.00 -11.97
C SER A 129 6.67 4.47 -11.86
N GLY A 130 7.54 3.86 -12.67
CA GLY A 130 7.81 2.42 -12.59
C GLY A 130 8.38 1.97 -11.25
N LEU A 131 9.32 2.75 -10.68
CA LEU A 131 9.87 2.47 -9.35
C LEU A 131 8.82 2.61 -8.25
N GLN A 132 7.96 3.62 -8.33
CA GLN A 132 6.87 3.81 -7.36
C GLN A 132 5.89 2.62 -7.39
N GLN A 133 5.53 2.12 -8.56
CA GLN A 133 4.70 0.92 -8.69
C GLN A 133 5.37 -0.32 -8.10
N GLN A 134 6.67 -0.51 -8.33
CA GLN A 134 7.41 -1.63 -7.74
C GLN A 134 7.48 -1.54 -6.21
N VAL A 135 7.71 -0.35 -5.66
CA VAL A 135 7.73 -0.13 -4.20
C VAL A 135 6.36 -0.42 -3.60
N ALA A 136 5.28 0.06 -4.20
CA ALA A 136 3.92 -0.22 -3.75
C ALA A 136 3.63 -1.73 -3.75
N ALA A 137 3.95 -2.43 -4.83
CA ALA A 137 3.76 -3.88 -4.93
C ALA A 137 4.59 -4.67 -3.88
N LEU A 138 5.81 -4.21 -3.57
CA LEU A 138 6.63 -4.83 -2.51
C LEU A 138 6.06 -4.54 -1.12
N GLN A 139 5.54 -3.34 -0.88
CA GLN A 139 4.90 -2.98 0.38
C GLN A 139 3.62 -3.78 0.63
N ASP A 140 2.85 -4.06 -0.41
CA ASP A 140 1.64 -4.88 -0.33
C ASP A 140 1.96 -6.38 -0.12
N ALA A 141 3.02 -6.89 -0.74
CA ALA A 141 3.41 -8.30 -0.63
C ALA A 141 4.18 -8.65 0.65
N LEU A 142 4.80 -7.65 1.31
CA LEU A 142 5.63 -7.89 2.49
C LEU A 142 4.85 -8.46 3.68
N PRO A 143 3.65 -7.95 4.03
CA PRO A 143 2.86 -8.48 5.13
C PRO A 143 2.45 -9.94 4.93
N GLU A 144 2.03 -10.33 3.72
CA GLU A 144 1.63 -11.71 3.42
C GLU A 144 2.79 -12.69 3.61
N ARG A 145 3.96 -12.38 3.03
CA ARG A 145 5.16 -13.22 3.19
C ARG A 145 5.63 -13.32 4.64
N PHE A 146 5.45 -12.26 5.40
CA PHE A 146 5.78 -12.28 6.82
C PHE A 146 4.82 -13.20 7.60
N VAL A 147 3.52 -13.10 7.33
CA VAL A 147 2.50 -13.98 7.92
C VAL A 147 2.79 -15.45 7.59
N ASP A 148 3.09 -15.79 6.34
CA ASP A 148 3.47 -17.15 5.93
C ASP A 148 4.69 -17.68 6.69
N GLY A 149 5.70 -16.80 6.86
CA GLY A 149 6.89 -17.14 7.67
C GLY A 149 6.55 -17.41 9.13
N MET A 150 5.62 -16.64 9.72
CA MET A 150 5.18 -16.84 11.10
C MET A 150 4.33 -18.11 11.26
N ILE A 151 3.46 -18.42 10.32
CA ILE A 151 2.71 -19.68 10.30
C ILE A 151 3.70 -20.86 10.24
N THR A 152 4.70 -20.78 9.36
CA THR A 152 5.75 -21.81 9.28
C THR A 152 6.52 -21.97 10.60
N LEU A 153 6.78 -20.86 11.30
CA LEU A 153 7.42 -20.91 12.62
C LEU A 153 6.51 -21.58 13.67
N VAL A 154 5.21 -21.28 13.69
CA VAL A 154 4.25 -21.95 14.58
C VAL A 154 4.18 -23.45 14.28
N ASP A 155 4.10 -23.83 13.00
CA ASP A 155 4.10 -25.24 12.60
C ASP A 155 5.40 -25.96 13.05
N ALA A 156 6.55 -25.28 13.02
CA ALA A 156 7.81 -25.79 13.53
C ALA A 156 7.83 -25.91 15.06
N LEU A 157 7.23 -24.97 15.79
CA LEU A 157 7.06 -25.03 17.25
C LEU A 157 6.14 -26.21 17.63
N GLU A 158 5.00 -26.35 16.96
CA GLU A 158 4.09 -27.49 17.16
C GLU A 158 4.74 -28.83 16.83
N ALA A 159 5.62 -28.91 15.84
CA ALA A 159 6.36 -30.15 15.52
C ALA A 159 7.33 -30.56 16.63
N ARG A 160 7.80 -29.60 17.44
CA ARG A 160 8.66 -29.84 18.63
C ARG A 160 7.84 -30.28 19.85
N ASP A 161 6.66 -29.71 20.03
CA ASP A 161 5.71 -30.09 21.06
C ASP A 161 4.90 -31.30 20.55
N ARG A 162 5.16 -32.48 21.14
CA ARG A 162 4.50 -33.73 20.75
C ARG A 162 2.98 -33.71 20.87
N TYR A 163 2.42 -32.69 21.52
CA TYR A 163 1.00 -32.60 21.89
C TYR A 163 0.20 -31.65 21.00
N THR A 164 0.87 -30.77 20.21
CA THR A 164 0.19 -29.68 19.52
C THR A 164 0.22 -29.79 18.00
N ARG A 165 0.67 -30.91 17.41
CA ARG A 165 0.72 -31.05 15.94
C ARG A 165 -0.65 -30.81 15.33
N GLY A 166 -0.74 -29.79 14.46
CA GLY A 166 -1.96 -29.37 13.77
C GLY A 166 -3.01 -28.70 14.64
N HIS A 167 -2.71 -28.45 15.91
CA HIS A 167 -3.58 -27.79 16.86
C HIS A 167 -4.01 -26.41 16.37
N SER A 168 -3.08 -25.52 16.02
CA SER A 168 -3.42 -24.18 15.55
C SER A 168 -4.27 -24.19 14.27
N THR A 169 -4.11 -25.22 13.42
CA THR A 169 -4.99 -25.38 12.23
C THR A 169 -6.40 -25.72 12.62
N ARG A 170 -6.59 -26.66 13.55
CA ARG A 170 -7.93 -27.06 14.03
C ARG A 170 -8.60 -25.93 14.81
N VAL A 171 -7.86 -25.23 15.69
CA VAL A 171 -8.36 -24.08 16.45
C VAL A 171 -8.79 -22.96 15.49
N ALA A 172 -7.99 -22.66 14.44
CA ALA A 172 -8.37 -21.66 13.45
C ALA A 172 -9.64 -22.03 12.67
N PHE A 173 -9.79 -23.29 12.29
CA PHE A 173 -11.01 -23.78 11.65
C PHE A 173 -12.25 -23.64 12.54
N LEU A 174 -12.14 -24.03 13.83
CA LEU A 174 -13.20 -23.90 14.81
C LEU A 174 -13.55 -22.43 15.07
N ALA A 175 -12.55 -21.61 15.36
CA ALA A 175 -12.70 -20.18 15.62
C ALA A 175 -13.37 -19.48 14.43
N GLY A 176 -12.97 -19.81 13.21
CA GLY A 176 -13.58 -19.27 11.98
C GLY A 176 -15.05 -19.68 11.83
N LYS A 177 -15.42 -20.92 12.16
CA LYS A 177 -16.84 -21.35 12.17
C LYS A 177 -17.66 -20.56 13.19
N ILE A 178 -17.15 -20.42 14.41
CA ILE A 178 -17.82 -19.66 15.47
C ILE A 178 -17.94 -18.18 15.07
N ALA A 179 -16.86 -17.58 14.59
CA ALA A 179 -16.82 -16.19 14.17
C ALA A 179 -17.84 -15.88 13.05
N ARG A 180 -17.91 -16.73 12.04
CA ARG A 180 -18.93 -16.60 10.96
C ARG A 180 -20.35 -16.60 11.50
N ARG A 181 -20.64 -17.44 12.48
CA ARG A 181 -21.97 -17.55 13.10
C ARG A 181 -22.32 -16.36 13.99
N VAL A 182 -21.32 -15.82 14.70
CA VAL A 182 -21.48 -14.73 15.67
C VAL A 182 -21.43 -13.36 15.01
N LEU A 183 -20.47 -13.14 14.10
CA LEU A 183 -20.15 -11.82 13.55
C LEU A 183 -20.66 -11.62 12.13
N GLY A 184 -20.59 -12.63 11.29
CA GLY A 184 -21.03 -12.58 9.88
C GLY A 184 -20.15 -11.79 8.91
N HIS A 185 -19.20 -10.97 9.39
CA HIS A 185 -18.32 -10.16 8.56
C HIS A 185 -17.04 -10.92 8.17
N ALA A 186 -16.77 -11.03 6.86
CA ALA A 186 -15.65 -11.82 6.36
C ALA A 186 -14.27 -11.32 6.84
N ALA A 187 -14.09 -10.00 6.97
CA ALA A 187 -12.82 -9.42 7.43
C ALA A 187 -12.53 -9.78 8.89
N ASP A 188 -13.52 -9.66 9.78
CA ASP A 188 -13.38 -10.00 11.20
C ASP A 188 -13.12 -11.50 11.37
N VAL A 189 -13.75 -12.34 10.54
CA VAL A 189 -13.52 -13.79 10.54
C VAL A 189 -12.07 -14.10 10.15
N ALA A 190 -11.54 -13.48 9.11
CA ALA A 190 -10.17 -13.71 8.67
C ALA A 190 -9.13 -13.30 9.73
N GLU A 191 -9.34 -12.18 10.43
CA GLU A 191 -8.48 -11.77 11.54
C GLU A 191 -8.50 -12.79 12.70
N ILE A 192 -9.67 -13.33 13.03
CA ILE A 192 -9.81 -14.33 14.09
C ILE A 192 -9.18 -15.67 13.69
N GLU A 193 -9.35 -16.10 12.44
CA GLU A 193 -8.72 -17.31 11.92
C GLU A 193 -7.18 -17.17 11.95
N LEU A 194 -6.65 -16.01 11.56
CA LEU A 194 -5.23 -15.72 11.61
C LEU A 194 -4.72 -15.66 13.06
N ALA A 195 -5.46 -15.02 13.98
CA ALA A 195 -5.12 -15.01 15.39
C ALA A 195 -5.06 -16.42 15.97
N ALA A 196 -6.00 -17.27 15.61
CA ALA A 196 -6.04 -18.66 16.04
C ALA A 196 -4.84 -19.49 15.47
N ARG A 197 -4.41 -19.20 14.22
CA ARG A 197 -3.20 -19.83 13.65
C ARG A 197 -1.92 -19.41 14.36
N LEU A 198 -1.88 -18.22 14.94
CA LEU A 198 -0.68 -17.60 15.51
C LEU A 198 -0.71 -17.47 17.04
N HIS A 199 -1.77 -17.92 17.73
CA HIS A 199 -1.98 -17.62 19.15
C HIS A 199 -0.81 -18.10 20.05
N ASP A 200 -0.20 -19.18 19.67
CA ASP A 200 0.90 -19.84 20.37
C ASP A 200 2.31 -19.39 19.91
N ILE A 201 2.42 -18.41 18.97
CA ILE A 201 3.72 -17.94 18.46
C ILE A 201 4.67 -17.50 19.58
N GLY A 202 4.14 -16.96 20.67
CA GLY A 202 4.92 -16.51 21.81
C GLY A 202 5.59 -17.62 22.60
N LYS A 203 5.21 -18.88 22.40
CA LYS A 203 5.91 -20.06 22.97
C LYS A 203 7.36 -20.17 22.49
N VAL A 204 7.74 -19.42 21.43
CA VAL A 204 9.16 -19.30 21.02
C VAL A 204 10.07 -18.83 22.17
N ALA A 205 9.57 -18.10 23.13
CA ALA A 205 10.32 -17.62 24.30
C ALA A 205 10.26 -18.59 25.49
N VAL A 206 9.45 -19.64 25.44
CA VAL A 206 9.33 -20.63 26.51
C VAL A 206 10.46 -21.66 26.37
N PRO A 207 11.22 -21.95 27.44
CA PRO A 207 12.28 -22.95 27.40
C PRO A 207 11.75 -24.34 27.07
N ASP A 208 12.46 -25.10 26.19
CA ASP A 208 12.08 -26.43 25.73
C ASP A 208 11.76 -27.41 26.88
N ARG A 209 12.54 -27.35 27.97
CA ARG A 209 12.31 -28.19 29.16
C ARG A 209 10.93 -28.02 29.80
N LEU A 210 10.23 -26.90 29.52
CA LEU A 210 8.86 -26.66 29.98
C LEU A 210 7.82 -27.14 28.96
N LEU A 211 8.10 -27.00 27.68
CA LEU A 211 7.23 -27.47 26.61
C LEU A 211 7.13 -29.01 26.60
N ASP A 212 8.27 -29.67 26.79
CA ASP A 212 8.35 -31.14 26.74
C ASP A 212 8.21 -31.82 28.14
N LYS A 213 7.85 -31.08 29.18
CA LYS A 213 7.79 -31.59 30.54
C LYS A 213 6.71 -32.67 30.67
N PRO A 214 7.09 -33.91 31.10
CA PRO A 214 6.14 -35.04 31.19
C PRO A 214 5.22 -34.99 32.42
N SER A 215 5.35 -34.00 33.28
CA SER A 215 4.56 -33.79 34.49
C SER A 215 3.93 -32.41 34.51
N SER A 216 3.00 -32.18 35.41
CA SER A 216 2.39 -30.83 35.61
C SER A 216 3.48 -29.81 35.90
N LEU A 217 3.26 -28.57 35.40
CA LEU A 217 4.11 -27.41 35.67
C LEU A 217 4.01 -26.99 37.14
N THR A 218 5.11 -26.54 37.74
CA THR A 218 5.06 -25.86 39.05
C THR A 218 4.47 -24.46 38.92
N PRO A 219 4.07 -23.81 40.01
CA PRO A 219 3.56 -22.42 39.94
C PRO A 219 4.51 -21.43 39.27
N GLU A 220 5.81 -21.58 39.49
CA GLU A 220 6.86 -20.76 38.86
C GLU A 220 6.96 -21.01 37.35
N GLU A 221 6.82 -22.27 36.95
CA GLU A 221 6.85 -22.69 35.55
C GLU A 221 5.57 -22.25 34.80
N ILE A 222 4.41 -22.26 35.48
CA ILE A 222 3.15 -21.70 34.98
C ILE A 222 3.34 -20.21 34.70
N THR A 223 3.95 -19.45 35.62
CA THR A 223 4.22 -18.02 35.41
C THR A 223 5.03 -17.76 34.15
N ILE A 224 5.99 -18.65 33.83
CA ILE A 224 6.77 -18.53 32.58
C ILE A 224 5.88 -18.86 31.37
N MET A 225 5.08 -19.94 31.45
CA MET A 225 4.17 -20.31 30.37
C MET A 225 3.15 -19.21 30.08
N ASP A 226 2.61 -18.58 31.10
CA ASP A 226 1.61 -17.53 30.99
C ASP A 226 2.13 -16.22 30.35
N THR A 227 3.44 -16.14 30.05
CA THR A 227 4.01 -14.99 29.32
C THR A 227 3.79 -15.09 27.80
N HIS A 228 3.45 -16.27 27.25
CA HIS A 228 3.40 -16.43 25.79
C HIS A 228 2.38 -15.51 25.08
N PRO A 229 1.21 -15.12 25.65
CA PRO A 229 0.32 -14.18 24.99
C PRO A 229 0.95 -12.80 24.85
N LEU A 230 1.70 -12.34 25.88
CA LEU A 230 2.43 -11.07 25.87
C LEU A 230 3.55 -11.08 24.83
N VAL A 231 4.31 -12.17 24.75
CA VAL A 231 5.36 -12.33 23.76
C VAL A 231 4.77 -12.36 22.35
N GLY A 232 3.71 -13.13 22.14
CA GLY A 232 3.01 -13.21 20.87
C GLY A 232 2.52 -11.83 20.38
N GLU A 233 1.88 -11.07 21.28
CA GLU A 233 1.49 -9.68 21.00
C GLU A 233 2.70 -8.82 20.62
N SER A 234 3.81 -8.91 21.37
CA SER A 234 5.00 -8.11 21.11
C SER A 234 5.65 -8.37 19.75
N ILE A 235 5.54 -9.61 19.24
CA ILE A 235 6.04 -10.00 17.92
C ILE A 235 5.19 -9.40 16.81
N LEU A 236 3.86 -9.37 16.97
CA LEU A 236 2.92 -8.99 15.92
C LEU A 236 2.57 -7.50 15.91
N ARG A 237 2.50 -6.85 17.05
CA ARG A 237 2.09 -5.45 17.21
C ARG A 237 2.86 -4.44 16.36
N PRO A 238 4.19 -4.59 16.09
CA PRO A 238 4.91 -3.69 15.21
C PRO A 238 4.36 -3.62 13.79
N ILE A 239 3.62 -4.64 13.34
CA ILE A 239 3.04 -4.72 12.02
C ILE A 239 1.64 -4.11 12.06
N ALA A 240 1.45 -2.97 11.39
CA ALA A 240 0.22 -2.19 11.48
C ALA A 240 -1.04 -2.99 11.14
N GLN A 241 -0.96 -3.87 10.14
CA GLN A 241 -2.05 -4.71 9.67
C GLN A 241 -2.41 -5.85 10.65
N LEU A 242 -1.52 -6.19 11.58
CA LEU A 242 -1.71 -7.28 12.55
C LEU A 242 -2.06 -6.81 13.96
N ARG A 243 -2.33 -5.52 14.17
CA ARG A 243 -2.61 -4.98 15.50
C ARG A 243 -3.83 -5.61 16.16
N ASN A 244 -4.91 -5.84 15.39
CA ASN A 244 -6.11 -6.49 15.90
C ASN A 244 -5.82 -7.96 16.23
N VAL A 245 -5.10 -8.66 15.35
CA VAL A 245 -4.63 -10.04 15.58
C VAL A 245 -3.77 -10.12 16.85
N ALA A 246 -2.86 -9.19 17.05
CA ALA A 246 -2.02 -9.09 18.25
C ALA A 246 -2.85 -8.89 19.52
N ALA A 247 -3.88 -8.04 19.47
CA ALA A 247 -4.78 -7.83 20.60
C ALA A 247 -5.62 -9.08 20.93
N ILE A 248 -6.07 -9.82 19.92
CA ILE A 248 -6.77 -11.09 20.10
C ILE A 248 -5.86 -12.10 20.80
N ILE A 249 -4.61 -12.24 20.31
CA ILE A 249 -3.62 -13.17 20.87
C ILE A 249 -3.26 -12.79 22.30
N ARG A 250 -3.05 -11.49 22.60
CA ARG A 250 -2.76 -11.06 23.96
C ARG A 250 -3.79 -11.56 24.98
N ASN A 251 -5.07 -11.52 24.61
CA ASN A 251 -6.18 -11.69 25.54
C ASN A 251 -6.91 -13.05 25.41
N HIS A 252 -6.33 -14.04 24.71
CA HIS A 252 -7.00 -15.31 24.46
C HIS A 252 -7.09 -16.23 25.71
N HIS A 253 -6.36 -15.91 26.76
CA HIS A 253 -6.44 -16.58 28.07
C HIS A 253 -7.19 -15.76 29.12
N GLU A 254 -7.80 -14.64 28.70
CA GLU A 254 -8.73 -13.93 29.57
C GLU A 254 -10.01 -14.75 29.78
N ARG A 255 -10.60 -14.58 30.93
CA ARG A 255 -11.83 -15.26 31.34
C ARG A 255 -12.97 -14.27 31.49
N TRP A 256 -14.16 -14.68 31.17
CA TRP A 256 -15.35 -13.83 31.28
C TRP A 256 -15.51 -13.23 32.68
N ASP A 257 -15.19 -14.00 33.72
CA ASP A 257 -15.24 -13.57 35.12
C ASP A 257 -14.09 -12.68 35.60
N GLY A 258 -13.10 -12.38 34.75
CA GLY A 258 -11.93 -11.58 35.06
C GLY A 258 -10.82 -12.30 35.84
N ALA A 259 -10.94 -13.62 36.01
CA ALA A 259 -9.91 -14.44 36.66
C ALA A 259 -8.84 -14.96 35.68
N GLY A 260 -8.80 -14.42 34.45
CA GLY A 260 -7.85 -14.75 33.40
C GLY A 260 -6.56 -13.93 33.46
N TYR A 261 -5.74 -14.05 32.41
CA TYR A 261 -4.48 -13.32 32.26
C TYR A 261 -4.30 -12.91 30.78
N PRO A 262 -3.42 -11.93 30.45
CA PRO A 262 -2.47 -11.21 31.34
C PRO A 262 -3.04 -9.95 31.98
N ASP A 263 -4.18 -9.39 31.50
CA ASP A 263 -4.67 -8.08 31.89
C ASP A 263 -5.81 -8.15 32.93
N GLY A 264 -6.39 -9.33 33.17
CA GLY A 264 -7.53 -9.52 34.06
C GLY A 264 -8.82 -8.86 33.54
N LEU A 265 -8.99 -8.81 32.23
CA LEU A 265 -10.17 -8.25 31.59
C LEU A 265 -11.39 -9.15 31.85
N SER A 266 -12.57 -8.54 31.98
CA SER A 266 -13.83 -9.26 32.22
C SER A 266 -14.93 -8.86 31.27
N GLY A 267 -15.84 -9.77 30.97
CA GLY A 267 -17.03 -9.52 30.17
C GLY A 267 -16.69 -9.01 28.75
N GLU A 268 -17.40 -7.99 28.35
CA GLU A 268 -17.26 -7.39 27.01
C GLU A 268 -15.98 -6.56 26.83
N HIS A 269 -15.20 -6.29 27.88
CA HIS A 269 -13.88 -5.66 27.76
C HIS A 269 -12.87 -6.60 27.11
N ILE A 270 -13.11 -7.92 27.11
CA ILE A 270 -12.31 -8.89 26.38
C ILE A 270 -12.65 -8.76 24.89
N PRO A 271 -11.66 -8.58 23.99
CA PRO A 271 -11.92 -8.57 22.55
C PRO A 271 -12.75 -9.77 22.11
N VAL A 272 -13.75 -9.55 21.26
CA VAL A 272 -14.65 -10.63 20.82
C VAL A 272 -13.91 -11.80 20.18
N GLY A 273 -12.84 -11.51 19.40
CA GLY A 273 -11.96 -12.53 18.81
C GLY A 273 -11.26 -13.38 19.88
N SER A 274 -10.84 -12.79 21.00
CA SER A 274 -10.21 -13.51 22.11
C SER A 274 -11.21 -14.44 22.80
N ARG A 275 -12.45 -13.98 22.99
CA ARG A 275 -13.54 -14.82 23.57
C ARG A 275 -13.87 -16.02 22.70
N ILE A 276 -13.89 -15.84 21.36
CA ILE A 276 -14.09 -16.92 20.39
C ILE A 276 -12.89 -17.87 20.39
N LEU A 277 -11.67 -17.33 20.40
CA LEU A 277 -10.45 -18.11 20.37
C LEU A 277 -10.29 -18.98 21.63
N ALA A 278 -10.54 -18.41 22.82
CA ALA A 278 -10.51 -19.15 24.10
C ALA A 278 -11.43 -20.38 24.08
N LEU A 279 -12.63 -20.24 23.49
CA LEU A 279 -13.60 -21.32 23.38
C LEU A 279 -13.12 -22.40 22.39
N ALA A 280 -12.61 -22.01 21.22
CA ALA A 280 -12.11 -22.92 20.20
C ALA A 280 -10.87 -23.69 20.67
N ASP A 281 -9.90 -23.00 21.32
CA ASP A 281 -8.71 -23.59 21.89
C ASP A 281 -9.04 -24.61 22.98
N THR A 282 -9.91 -24.24 23.92
CA THR A 282 -10.32 -25.15 25.00
C THR A 282 -11.05 -26.38 24.46
N PHE A 283 -11.91 -26.22 23.44
CA PHE A 283 -12.61 -27.36 22.84
C PHE A 283 -11.63 -28.30 22.13
N ASP A 284 -10.70 -27.79 21.32
CA ASP A 284 -9.67 -28.61 20.68
C ASP A 284 -8.79 -29.30 21.73
N ALA A 285 -8.40 -28.58 22.78
CA ALA A 285 -7.59 -29.15 23.86
C ALA A 285 -8.31 -30.31 24.60
N MET A 286 -9.63 -30.31 24.66
CA MET A 286 -10.40 -31.40 25.28
C MET A 286 -10.67 -32.57 24.34
N THR A 287 -10.86 -32.32 23.04
CA THR A 287 -11.31 -33.32 22.07
C THR A 287 -10.16 -33.95 21.28
N SER A 288 -8.97 -33.33 21.26
CA SER A 288 -7.79 -33.89 20.61
C SER A 288 -7.06 -34.90 21.50
N GLN A 289 -6.49 -35.95 20.89
CA GLN A 289 -5.69 -36.97 21.62
C GLN A 289 -4.41 -36.33 22.18
N ARG A 290 -4.14 -36.58 23.47
CA ARG A 290 -2.91 -36.20 24.16
C ARG A 290 -2.31 -37.44 24.85
N PRO A 291 -0.97 -37.64 24.90
CA PRO A 291 -0.36 -38.85 25.40
C PRO A 291 -0.71 -39.24 26.86
N TYR A 292 -1.09 -38.25 27.66
CA TYR A 292 -1.42 -38.49 29.09
C TYR A 292 -2.90 -38.31 29.41
N ARG A 293 -3.73 -37.99 28.38
CA ARG A 293 -5.19 -37.79 28.57
C ARG A 293 -5.91 -38.29 27.33
N HIS A 294 -6.84 -39.21 27.51
CA HIS A 294 -7.77 -39.56 26.43
C HIS A 294 -8.60 -38.38 26.02
N SER A 295 -8.82 -38.23 24.71
CA SER A 295 -9.74 -37.23 24.17
C SER A 295 -11.13 -37.42 24.77
N LEU A 296 -11.75 -36.32 25.13
CA LEU A 296 -13.17 -36.35 25.53
C LEU A 296 -14.04 -36.47 24.28
N PRO A 297 -15.11 -37.29 24.33
CA PRO A 297 -16.16 -37.22 23.32
C PRO A 297 -16.73 -35.79 23.23
N ALA A 298 -17.12 -35.37 22.04
CA ALA A 298 -17.67 -34.02 21.83
C ALA A 298 -18.84 -33.69 22.77
N ALA A 299 -19.68 -34.68 23.12
CA ALA A 299 -20.76 -34.51 24.08
C ALA A 299 -20.27 -34.15 25.49
N ALA A 300 -19.18 -34.78 25.97
CA ALA A 300 -18.60 -34.48 27.27
C ALA A 300 -17.89 -33.10 27.28
N ALA A 301 -17.19 -32.75 26.21
CA ALA A 301 -16.62 -31.43 26.05
C ALA A 301 -17.70 -30.33 26.00
N ARG A 302 -18.83 -30.61 25.37
CA ARG A 302 -20.02 -29.74 25.36
C ARG A 302 -20.57 -29.49 26.78
N GLU A 303 -20.68 -30.52 27.61
CA GLU A 303 -21.16 -30.39 28.99
C GLU A 303 -20.20 -29.58 29.86
N GLU A 304 -18.89 -29.79 29.67
CA GLU A 304 -17.85 -29.03 30.36
C GLU A 304 -17.90 -27.52 30.01
N ILE A 305 -18.03 -27.19 28.72
CA ILE A 305 -18.20 -25.80 28.28
C ILE A 305 -19.50 -25.20 28.84
N ALA A 306 -20.61 -25.94 28.81
CA ALA A 306 -21.89 -25.49 29.33
C ALA A 306 -21.84 -25.13 30.83
N GLY A 307 -21.07 -25.92 31.62
CA GLY A 307 -20.85 -25.67 33.04
C GLY A 307 -20.02 -24.41 33.34
N HIS A 308 -19.28 -23.88 32.35
CA HIS A 308 -18.40 -22.74 32.53
C HIS A 308 -18.87 -21.47 31.78
N LEU A 309 -20.09 -21.44 31.26
CA LEU A 309 -20.69 -20.23 30.70
C LEU A 309 -20.89 -19.16 31.79
N GLY A 310 -20.52 -17.93 31.49
CA GLY A 310 -20.59 -16.80 32.43
C GLY A 310 -19.44 -16.76 33.47
N THR A 311 -18.55 -17.77 33.46
CA THR A 311 -17.30 -17.78 34.25
C THR A 311 -16.08 -17.77 33.36
N GLN A 312 -15.71 -18.88 32.75
CA GLN A 312 -14.60 -18.94 31.81
C GLN A 312 -14.99 -18.36 30.45
N PHE A 313 -16.16 -18.71 29.94
CA PHE A 313 -16.62 -18.37 28.60
C PHE A 313 -17.73 -17.33 28.59
N ASP A 314 -17.72 -16.51 27.51
CA ASP A 314 -18.83 -15.62 27.17
C ASP A 314 -20.12 -16.44 27.04
N PRO A 315 -21.18 -16.13 27.81
CA PRO A 315 -22.41 -16.93 27.80
C PRO A 315 -23.15 -16.92 26.46
N THR A 316 -23.09 -15.81 25.71
CA THR A 316 -23.77 -15.67 24.41
C THR A 316 -23.02 -16.43 23.32
N ILE A 317 -21.71 -16.23 23.22
CA ILE A 317 -20.85 -16.93 22.24
C ILE A 317 -20.83 -18.42 22.57
N GLY A 318 -20.68 -18.77 23.84
CA GLY A 318 -20.67 -20.16 24.29
C GLY A 318 -21.99 -20.88 23.99
N GLN A 319 -23.16 -20.25 24.23
CA GLN A 319 -24.46 -20.86 23.89
C GLN A 319 -24.55 -21.07 22.35
N THR A 320 -24.14 -20.10 21.55
CA THR A 320 -24.11 -20.26 20.08
C THR A 320 -23.28 -21.47 19.67
N PHE A 321 -22.11 -21.65 20.31
CA PHE A 321 -21.24 -22.80 20.03
C PHE A 321 -21.84 -24.12 20.44
N LEU A 322 -22.51 -24.19 21.61
CA LEU A 322 -23.23 -25.39 22.06
C LEU A 322 -24.36 -25.80 21.10
N ASP A 323 -25.05 -24.80 20.53
CA ASP A 323 -26.09 -25.02 19.53
C ASP A 323 -25.47 -25.56 18.21
N MET A 324 -24.33 -25.05 17.79
CA MET A 324 -23.58 -25.56 16.61
C MET A 324 -23.13 -27.01 16.80
N ILE A 325 -22.65 -27.39 18.00
CA ILE A 325 -22.30 -28.80 18.30
C ILE A 325 -23.57 -29.67 18.22
N SER A 326 -24.68 -29.22 18.80
CA SER A 326 -25.95 -29.95 18.81
C SER A 326 -26.54 -30.12 17.40
N ALA A 327 -26.30 -29.16 16.51
CA ALA A 327 -26.72 -29.21 15.11
C ALA A 327 -25.79 -30.08 14.23
N GLY A 328 -24.68 -30.62 14.79
CA GLY A 328 -23.68 -31.37 14.01
C GLY A 328 -22.81 -30.50 13.08
N GLU A 329 -22.82 -29.19 13.27
CA GLU A 329 -21.99 -28.26 12.47
C GLU A 329 -20.51 -28.35 12.85
N ILE A 330 -20.20 -28.87 14.05
CA ILE A 330 -18.86 -29.11 14.59
C ILE A 330 -18.70 -30.60 14.85
N LEU A 331 -17.92 -31.26 13.99
CA LEU A 331 -17.60 -32.69 14.15
C LEU A 331 -16.28 -32.84 14.94
N SER A 332 -16.20 -33.87 15.80
CA SER A 332 -14.92 -34.30 16.38
C SER A 332 -14.07 -35.03 15.32
N GLU A 333 -12.73 -35.07 15.50
CA GLU A 333 -11.81 -35.78 14.56
C GLU A 333 -12.24 -37.22 14.30
N ASP A 334 -12.77 -37.91 15.31
CA ASP A 334 -13.21 -39.30 15.17
C ASP A 334 -14.40 -39.47 14.22
N GLN A 335 -15.22 -38.42 14.03
CA GLN A 335 -16.35 -38.44 13.11
C GLN A 335 -15.97 -38.04 11.69
N ALA A 336 -14.97 -37.18 11.51
CA ALA A 336 -14.47 -36.78 10.20
C ALA A 336 -13.77 -37.92 9.43
N HIS A 337 -13.16 -38.87 10.15
CA HIS A 337 -12.50 -40.04 9.55
C HIS A 337 -13.48 -41.19 9.23
N SER A 338 -14.70 -41.19 9.79
CA SER A 338 -15.70 -42.22 9.51
C SER A 338 -16.56 -41.96 8.28
N GLU A 339 -16.60 -40.71 7.77
CA GLU A 339 -17.37 -40.33 6.56
C GLU A 339 -16.53 -40.29 5.28
N GLY A 340 -15.22 -40.51 5.34
CA GLY A 340 -14.27 -40.51 4.21
C GLY A 340 -13.69 -41.88 3.84
N GLY A 341 -14.27 -42.99 4.33
CA GLY A 341 -13.87 -44.37 4.06
C GLY A 341 -14.73 -45.06 3.00
#